data_ca3fd0e733f0ffb2796dbd0b63f8d3e0
#
_entry.id   ca3fd0e733f0ffb2796dbd0b63f8d3e0
#
_cell.length_a   1.000
_cell.length_b   1.000
_cell.length_c   1.000
_cell.angle_alpha   90.00
_cell.angle_beta   90.00
_cell.angle_gamma   90.00
#
_symmetry.space_group_name_H-M   'P 1'
#
loop_
_entity.id
_entity.type
_entity.pdbx_description
1 polymer ?
#
loop_
_entity_poly.entity_id
_entity_poly.type
_entity_poly.pdbx_seq_one_letter_code
_entity_poly.pdbx_strand_id
1 'polypeptide(L)'
;NAVRTIKRHLHDRPCVNVSFSGGKDSMAALLLARKAGVEKAFFLDTGIEFPETVAFVESLGVEVIRQAGDFWKAAEKAGPPGKDHRWCCKLQKLHPLKIYLETTGPCLTVQGNRWYESWNRADLDETSQNPANPLQLNISPIRNWRALEVFLYLWWQNAPINPLYEQGIERIGCMVCPAMLESEYEILRALHPEETARWDAFLDRWAEKKGLPEEFRTWGLWRWKALPPKMRELCRSRGIPFNEDFTLKTVPGQKKPAGAIRESTMKPEGERTDRESFAVDEIRKDFPILGEIIYLDNAATGFSPEQVVEAMIEFEHRYRANVGRGVHRYTRIATQRYWHAHEKVAKLINGTDGTTVFTKNTTEAINMVARGLSWRPGDRVVTTILEHHSNLLPWRALSRQGVTIEVIGITEDYQLDLDAFRAALSEPVQLVAMTHASNVLGVVTPVVEIARMCRKGGALLLVDGAQSVPHLPVDVRALDCDFLCFSGHKMLGPTGTGVLWMKEPVLEPSTLGGGMVESVSADGYVPLGGYEKYEAGTPNIAGGIGLGVAAEYLMAKGMERIHRHESTLATRLIDGLQGIVSVRVYAPRDPDARIGVVSF
;
A
#
# COMPACT_ATOMS: atom_id res chain seq x y z
N ASN A 1 31.40 -24.10 3.67
CA ASN A 1 32.29 -22.93 3.49
C ASN A 1 32.40 -22.11 4.78
N ALA A 2 31.30 -21.67 5.45
CA ALA A 2 31.33 -20.82 6.63
C ALA A 2 32.20 -21.36 7.80
N VAL A 3 32.11 -22.66 8.11
CA VAL A 3 32.99 -23.29 9.13
C VAL A 3 34.47 -23.24 8.70
N ARG A 4 34.78 -23.46 7.41
CA ARG A 4 36.15 -23.34 6.88
C ARG A 4 36.68 -21.91 6.99
N THR A 5 35.81 -20.92 6.73
CA THR A 5 36.14 -19.50 6.92
C THR A 5 36.56 -19.22 8.36
N ILE A 6 35.75 -19.64 9.35
CA ILE A 6 36.11 -19.45 10.77
C ILE A 6 37.42 -20.15 11.10
N LYS A 7 37.59 -21.42 10.72
CA LYS A 7 38.80 -22.20 11.01
C LYS A 7 40.08 -21.57 10.44
N ARG A 8 40.01 -20.91 9.28
CA ARG A 8 41.15 -20.22 8.64
C ARG A 8 41.68 -19.09 9.50
N HIS A 9 40.80 -18.42 10.26
CA HIS A 9 41.12 -17.22 11.04
C HIS A 9 41.30 -17.46 12.54
N LEU A 10 41.17 -18.70 13.03
CA LEU A 10 41.26 -19.00 14.48
C LEU A 10 42.57 -18.54 15.13
N HIS A 11 43.64 -18.39 14.35
CA HIS A 11 44.96 -17.98 14.84
C HIS A 11 45.26 -16.49 14.66
N ASP A 12 44.34 -15.72 14.08
CA ASP A 12 44.53 -14.28 13.82
C ASP A 12 44.58 -13.45 15.09
N ARG A 13 44.00 -13.98 16.18
CA ARG A 13 43.99 -13.36 17.51
C ARG A 13 44.07 -14.40 18.63
N PRO A 14 44.62 -14.01 19.82
CA PRO A 14 44.78 -14.96 20.92
C PRO A 14 43.45 -15.43 21.54
N CYS A 15 42.40 -14.62 21.40
CA CYS A 15 41.05 -14.94 21.87
C CYS A 15 40.10 -15.01 20.68
N VAL A 16 39.21 -16.01 20.68
CA VAL A 16 38.11 -16.11 19.69
C VAL A 16 36.80 -16.23 20.45
N ASN A 17 35.84 -15.41 20.07
CA ASN A 17 34.50 -15.39 20.66
C ASN A 17 33.41 -15.12 19.62
N VAL A 18 32.16 -15.28 20.02
CA VAL A 18 30.97 -14.99 19.20
C VAL A 18 30.20 -13.84 19.83
N SER A 19 29.88 -12.81 19.04
CA SER A 19 28.92 -11.78 19.44
C SER A 19 27.50 -12.27 19.16
N PHE A 20 26.75 -12.57 20.20
CA PHE A 20 25.40 -13.10 20.10
C PHE A 20 24.37 -12.00 20.41
N SER A 21 23.33 -11.87 19.61
CA SER A 21 22.29 -10.85 19.79
C SER A 21 20.91 -11.44 20.10
N GLY A 22 20.80 -12.75 20.27
CA GLY A 22 19.50 -13.44 20.42
C GLY A 22 18.73 -13.63 19.13
N GLY A 23 19.20 -13.07 18.00
CA GLY A 23 18.53 -13.18 16.70
C GLY A 23 19.00 -14.37 15.86
N LYS A 24 18.23 -14.74 14.83
CA LYS A 24 18.48 -15.87 13.91
C LYS A 24 19.88 -15.88 13.29
N ASP A 25 20.34 -14.70 12.87
CA ASP A 25 21.64 -14.58 12.18
C ASP A 25 22.82 -14.84 13.14
N SER A 26 22.75 -14.31 14.35
CA SER A 26 23.72 -14.59 15.41
C SER A 26 23.65 -16.04 15.92
N MET A 27 22.44 -16.66 15.87
CA MET A 27 22.29 -18.08 16.20
C MET A 27 22.98 -18.98 15.17
N ALA A 28 22.83 -18.69 13.88
CA ALA A 28 23.55 -19.40 12.83
C ALA A 28 25.08 -19.24 13.00
N ALA A 29 25.54 -18.03 13.29
CA ALA A 29 26.96 -17.75 13.54
C ALA A 29 27.48 -18.50 14.78
N LEU A 30 26.71 -18.58 15.87
CA LEU A 30 27.05 -19.33 17.08
C LEU A 30 27.22 -20.83 16.79
N LEU A 31 26.28 -21.44 16.08
CA LEU A 31 26.36 -22.86 15.72
C LEU A 31 27.53 -23.19 14.81
N LEU A 32 27.81 -22.31 13.84
CA LEU A 32 28.96 -22.46 12.95
C LEU A 32 30.29 -22.31 13.69
N ALA A 33 30.34 -21.38 14.65
CA ALA A 33 31.51 -21.16 15.49
C ALA A 33 31.76 -22.37 16.42
N ARG A 34 30.73 -22.90 17.06
CA ARG A 34 30.84 -24.15 17.87
C ARG A 34 31.34 -25.32 17.03
N LYS A 35 30.85 -25.50 15.79
CA LYS A 35 31.39 -26.50 14.84
C LYS A 35 32.85 -26.26 14.44
N ALA A 36 33.33 -25.04 14.56
CA ALA A 36 34.73 -24.69 14.33
C ALA A 36 35.61 -24.83 15.58
N GLY A 37 35.03 -25.15 16.75
CA GLY A 37 35.73 -25.30 18.03
C GLY A 37 35.74 -24.00 18.87
N VAL A 38 34.89 -23.03 18.59
CA VAL A 38 34.76 -21.77 19.34
C VAL A 38 33.59 -21.89 20.31
N GLU A 39 33.87 -21.99 21.60
CA GLU A 39 32.83 -22.15 22.65
C GLU A 39 32.42 -20.82 23.29
N LYS A 40 33.34 -19.83 23.36
CA LYS A 40 33.08 -18.56 24.01
C LYS A 40 32.10 -17.70 23.20
N ALA A 41 30.98 -17.28 23.83
CA ALA A 41 30.02 -16.36 23.25
C ALA A 41 29.56 -15.36 24.32
N PHE A 42 29.28 -14.14 23.90
CA PHE A 42 28.79 -13.10 24.78
C PHE A 42 27.56 -12.38 24.21
N PHE A 43 26.70 -11.90 25.08
CA PHE A 43 25.53 -11.07 24.80
C PHE A 43 25.64 -9.75 25.57
N LEU A 44 25.35 -8.63 24.93
CA LEU A 44 25.34 -7.31 25.54
C LEU A 44 23.92 -6.94 25.96
N ASP A 45 23.62 -7.11 27.24
CA ASP A 45 22.33 -6.73 27.83
C ASP A 45 22.30 -5.22 28.05
N THR A 46 21.39 -4.54 27.35
CA THR A 46 21.22 -3.08 27.43
C THR A 46 20.31 -2.63 28.58
N GLY A 47 19.71 -3.56 29.31
CA GLY A 47 18.72 -3.30 30.36
C GLY A 47 17.34 -2.88 29.84
N ILE A 48 17.16 -2.92 28.52
CA ILE A 48 15.89 -2.70 27.82
C ILE A 48 15.69 -3.72 26.68
N GLU A 49 16.32 -4.88 26.77
CA GLU A 49 16.08 -6.02 25.88
C GLU A 49 14.74 -6.68 26.24
N PHE A 50 14.17 -7.42 25.29
CA PHE A 50 12.98 -8.23 25.56
C PHE A 50 13.29 -9.30 26.64
N PRO A 51 12.45 -9.49 27.65
CA PRO A 51 12.63 -10.56 28.66
C PRO A 51 12.80 -11.94 28.03
N GLU A 52 12.03 -12.23 26.95
CA GLU A 52 12.11 -13.48 26.18
C GLU A 52 13.50 -13.65 25.53
N THR A 53 14.10 -12.58 25.06
CA THR A 53 15.45 -12.62 24.49
C THR A 53 16.48 -12.91 25.56
N VAL A 54 16.38 -12.28 26.72
CA VAL A 54 17.32 -12.51 27.84
C VAL A 54 17.22 -13.97 28.31
N ALA A 55 16.00 -14.47 28.55
CA ALA A 55 15.78 -15.87 28.94
C ALA A 55 16.28 -16.86 27.89
N PHE A 56 16.07 -16.56 26.60
CA PHE A 56 16.58 -17.36 25.48
C PHE A 56 18.12 -17.41 25.47
N VAL A 57 18.78 -16.27 25.65
CA VAL A 57 20.25 -16.18 25.70
C VAL A 57 20.82 -16.97 26.88
N GLU A 58 20.22 -16.84 28.06
CA GLU A 58 20.64 -17.57 29.28
C GLU A 58 20.47 -19.08 29.12
N SER A 59 19.40 -19.54 28.45
CA SER A 59 19.16 -20.96 28.15
C SER A 59 20.25 -21.60 27.27
N LEU A 60 20.97 -20.80 26.49
CA LEU A 60 22.03 -21.25 25.60
C LEU A 60 23.43 -21.27 26.25
N GLY A 61 23.55 -20.85 27.51
CA GLY A 61 24.82 -20.74 28.21
C GLY A 61 25.76 -19.68 27.66
N VAL A 62 25.21 -18.61 27.07
CA VAL A 62 25.96 -17.47 26.56
C VAL A 62 26.25 -16.49 27.70
N GLU A 63 27.48 -16.00 27.77
CA GLU A 63 27.89 -15.03 28.80
C GLU A 63 27.12 -13.71 28.63
N VAL A 64 26.40 -13.26 29.66
CA VAL A 64 25.65 -11.99 29.63
C VAL A 64 26.49 -10.87 30.26
N ILE A 65 26.91 -9.93 29.41
CA ILE A 65 27.64 -8.73 29.84
C ILE A 65 26.61 -7.63 30.09
N ARG A 66 26.45 -7.28 31.37
CA ARG A 66 25.53 -6.23 31.83
C ARG A 66 26.25 -4.92 32.03
N GLN A 67 25.63 -3.84 31.65
CA GLN A 67 26.14 -2.51 31.92
C GLN A 67 25.83 -2.10 33.36
N ALA A 68 26.73 -1.28 33.97
CA ALA A 68 26.54 -0.70 35.30
C ALA A 68 25.57 0.50 35.33
N GLY A 69 25.08 1.02 34.18
CA GLY A 69 24.27 2.22 34.08
C GLY A 69 22.79 1.93 33.80
N ASP A 70 21.91 2.79 34.30
CA ASP A 70 20.47 2.75 34.07
C ASP A 70 20.11 3.51 32.78
N PHE A 71 19.51 2.82 31.81
CA PHE A 71 19.03 3.40 30.55
C PHE A 71 18.09 4.59 30.80
N TRP A 72 17.14 4.45 31.71
CA TRP A 72 16.11 5.46 31.95
C TRP A 72 16.69 6.76 32.49
N LYS A 73 17.68 6.67 33.44
CA LYS A 73 18.40 7.84 33.94
C LYS A 73 19.20 8.54 32.84
N ALA A 74 19.79 7.77 31.94
CA ALA A 74 20.51 8.32 30.80
C ALA A 74 19.54 8.99 29.80
N ALA A 75 18.37 8.38 29.53
CA ALA A 75 17.33 8.92 28.65
C ALA A 75 16.73 10.24 29.19
N GLU A 76 16.49 10.35 30.48
CA GLU A 76 16.02 11.60 31.11
C GLU A 76 17.02 12.75 30.97
N LYS A 77 18.31 12.46 30.89
CA LYS A 77 19.36 13.45 30.68
C LYS A 77 19.58 13.79 29.20
N ALA A 78 19.66 12.77 28.34
CA ALA A 78 20.04 12.89 26.92
C ALA A 78 18.83 13.06 25.97
N GLY A 79 17.62 12.73 26.40
CA GLY A 79 16.42 12.61 25.59
C GLY A 79 16.29 11.25 24.91
N PRO A 80 15.22 11.02 24.15
CA PRO A 80 15.04 9.77 23.43
C PRO A 80 16.15 9.57 22.40
N PRO A 81 16.64 8.32 22.20
CA PRO A 81 17.59 8.03 21.15
C PRO A 81 16.90 8.12 19.78
N GLY A 82 17.62 8.58 18.76
CA GLY A 82 17.13 8.67 17.37
C GLY A 82 17.85 7.70 16.43
N LYS A 83 17.30 7.52 15.22
CA LYS A 83 17.94 6.74 14.14
C LYS A 83 19.28 7.33 13.72
N ASP A 84 19.38 8.66 13.77
CA ASP A 84 20.55 9.48 13.47
C ASP A 84 21.36 9.88 14.71
N HIS A 85 20.86 9.59 15.91
CA HIS A 85 21.50 9.93 17.18
C HIS A 85 21.43 8.79 18.20
N ARG A 86 22.19 7.71 17.94
CA ARG A 86 22.19 6.47 18.73
C ARG A 86 23.14 6.54 19.94
N TRP A 87 22.93 7.50 20.84
CA TRP A 87 23.71 7.57 22.08
C TRP A 87 23.56 6.29 22.93
N CYS A 88 22.37 5.67 22.90
CA CYS A 88 22.09 4.42 23.60
C CYS A 88 23.03 3.29 23.19
N CYS A 89 23.28 3.09 21.88
CA CYS A 89 24.21 2.07 21.41
C CYS A 89 25.65 2.35 21.88
N LYS A 90 26.07 3.63 21.90
CA LYS A 90 27.40 4.00 22.39
C LYS A 90 27.56 3.67 23.86
N LEU A 91 26.56 4.02 24.70
CA LEU A 91 26.60 3.84 26.13
C LEU A 91 26.33 2.38 26.53
N GLN A 92 25.32 1.73 25.92
CA GLN A 92 24.81 0.44 26.38
C GLN A 92 25.44 -0.78 25.66
N LYS A 93 26.10 -0.59 24.52
CA LYS A 93 26.73 -1.69 23.77
C LYS A 93 28.24 -1.48 23.58
N LEU A 94 28.65 -0.32 23.04
CA LEU A 94 30.07 -0.12 22.71
C LEU A 94 30.95 0.07 23.95
N HIS A 95 30.46 0.75 24.97
CA HIS A 95 31.24 0.98 26.21
C HIS A 95 31.44 -0.32 27.02
N PRO A 96 30.40 -1.13 27.31
CA PRO A 96 30.58 -2.43 27.97
C PRO A 96 31.48 -3.38 27.16
N LEU A 97 31.33 -3.40 25.84
CA LEU A 97 32.18 -4.19 24.96
C LEU A 97 33.66 -3.76 25.08
N LYS A 98 33.92 -2.46 25.15
CA LYS A 98 35.29 -1.95 25.34
C LYS A 98 35.91 -2.46 26.62
N ILE A 99 35.19 -2.38 27.74
CA ILE A 99 35.65 -2.89 29.06
C ILE A 99 35.91 -4.39 28.99
N TYR A 100 34.98 -5.16 28.37
CA TYR A 100 35.14 -6.60 28.19
C TYR A 100 36.38 -6.95 27.38
N LEU A 101 36.67 -6.23 26.31
CA LEU A 101 37.85 -6.47 25.48
C LEU A 101 39.16 -6.00 26.12
N GLU A 102 39.11 -4.98 26.96
CA GLU A 102 40.27 -4.55 27.76
C GLU A 102 40.70 -5.62 28.78
N THR A 103 39.75 -6.39 29.30
CA THR A 103 40.05 -7.52 30.23
C THR A 103 40.40 -8.81 29.49
N THR A 104 39.80 -9.05 28.30
CA THR A 104 39.99 -10.30 27.55
C THR A 104 41.19 -10.23 26.60
N GLY A 105 41.62 -9.01 26.22
CA GLY A 105 42.69 -8.78 25.23
C GLY A 105 42.19 -8.80 23.80
N PRO A 106 43.10 -8.79 22.81
CA PRO A 106 42.76 -8.80 21.41
C PRO A 106 41.98 -10.06 20.98
N CYS A 107 40.74 -9.89 20.46
CA CYS A 107 39.85 -10.97 20.09
C CYS A 107 39.50 -10.97 18.61
N LEU A 108 39.35 -12.17 18.05
CA LEU A 108 38.57 -12.42 16.82
C LEU A 108 37.11 -12.65 17.23
N THR A 109 36.19 -11.84 16.73
CA THR A 109 34.76 -11.94 17.05
C THR A 109 33.97 -12.42 15.84
N VAL A 110 33.33 -13.58 15.95
CA VAL A 110 32.43 -14.12 14.94
C VAL A 110 31.09 -13.39 15.05
N GLN A 111 30.59 -12.86 13.94
CA GLN A 111 29.36 -12.09 13.87
C GLN A 111 28.42 -12.62 12.79
N GLY A 112 27.09 -12.54 13.04
CA GLY A 112 26.04 -12.92 12.12
C GLY A 112 25.67 -11.85 11.10
N ASN A 113 26.61 -11.00 10.69
CA ASN A 113 26.33 -9.93 9.72
C ASN A 113 26.19 -10.47 8.31
N ARG A 114 25.23 -9.90 7.54
CA ARG A 114 24.95 -10.29 6.14
C ARG A 114 24.84 -9.08 5.21
N TRP A 115 25.26 -9.21 3.95
CA TRP A 115 25.16 -8.17 2.91
C TRP A 115 23.73 -7.68 2.71
N TYR A 116 22.79 -8.60 2.66
CA TYR A 116 21.37 -8.33 2.36
C TYR A 116 20.56 -7.76 3.54
N GLU A 117 21.21 -7.41 4.65
CA GLU A 117 20.51 -6.90 5.83
C GLU A 117 20.33 -5.38 5.82
N SER A 118 21.26 -4.65 5.23
CA SER A 118 21.18 -3.19 5.06
C SER A 118 22.20 -2.69 4.02
N TRP A 119 21.93 -1.52 3.43
CA TRP A 119 22.83 -0.84 2.51
C TRP A 119 24.25 -0.64 3.08
N ASN A 120 24.36 -0.34 4.37
CA ASN A 120 25.65 -0.15 5.04
C ASN A 120 26.46 -1.44 5.20
N ARG A 121 25.90 -2.58 4.82
CA ARG A 121 26.55 -3.90 4.86
C ARG A 121 26.74 -4.52 3.48
N ALA A 122 26.35 -3.81 2.42
CA ALA A 122 26.43 -4.33 1.05
C ALA A 122 27.87 -4.70 0.65
N ASP A 123 28.87 -3.94 1.16
CA ASP A 123 30.30 -4.14 0.87
C ASP A 123 31.05 -4.75 2.08
N LEU A 124 30.40 -5.56 2.89
CA LEU A 124 31.00 -6.16 4.07
C LEU A 124 32.05 -7.20 3.69
N ASP A 125 33.29 -6.96 4.09
CA ASP A 125 34.39 -7.90 3.93
C ASP A 125 34.24 -9.14 4.82
N GLU A 126 34.97 -10.21 4.51
CA GLU A 126 35.04 -11.42 5.33
C GLU A 126 35.51 -11.10 6.74
N THR A 127 36.55 -10.28 6.84
CA THR A 127 37.09 -9.74 8.09
C THR A 127 37.07 -8.22 8.06
N SER A 128 36.78 -7.60 9.20
CA SER A 128 36.78 -6.14 9.34
C SER A 128 37.25 -5.71 10.72
N GLN A 129 38.10 -4.70 10.77
CA GLN A 129 38.51 -4.09 12.04
C GLN A 129 37.33 -3.31 12.63
N ASN A 130 37.04 -3.48 13.92
CA ASN A 130 36.06 -2.64 14.58
C ASN A 130 36.58 -1.20 14.72
N PRO A 131 35.98 -0.20 14.06
CA PRO A 131 36.49 1.17 14.10
C PRO A 131 36.36 1.81 15.49
N ALA A 132 35.46 1.31 16.33
CA ALA A 132 35.25 1.80 17.71
C ALA A 132 36.18 1.09 18.73
N ASN A 133 36.76 -0.07 18.38
CA ASN A 133 37.63 -0.82 19.27
C ASN A 133 38.72 -1.60 18.51
N PRO A 134 39.97 -1.14 18.51
CA PRO A 134 41.08 -1.79 17.81
C PRO A 134 41.43 -3.20 18.31
N LEU A 135 41.00 -3.58 19.51
CA LEU A 135 41.22 -4.93 20.05
C LEU A 135 40.31 -5.98 19.41
N GLN A 136 39.28 -5.57 18.64
CA GLN A 136 38.31 -6.47 18.04
C GLN A 136 38.47 -6.56 16.51
N LEU A 137 38.86 -7.72 16.02
CA LEU A 137 38.78 -8.11 14.62
C LEU A 137 37.49 -8.90 14.41
N ASN A 138 36.60 -8.45 13.53
CA ASN A 138 35.33 -9.13 13.25
C ASN A 138 35.50 -10.09 12.07
N ILE A 139 34.80 -11.21 12.13
CA ILE A 139 34.64 -12.14 10.99
C ILE A 139 33.15 -12.40 10.76
N SER A 140 32.71 -12.31 9.49
CA SER A 140 31.32 -12.48 9.06
C SER A 140 31.17 -13.71 8.16
N PRO A 141 31.09 -14.93 8.72
CA PRO A 141 31.15 -16.18 7.96
C PRO A 141 29.90 -16.44 7.11
N ILE A 142 28.80 -15.76 7.41
CA ILE A 142 27.51 -15.87 6.69
C ILE A 142 27.17 -14.60 5.90
N ARG A 143 28.18 -13.73 5.62
CA ARG A 143 27.94 -12.43 4.99
C ARG A 143 27.13 -12.49 3.67
N ASN A 144 27.29 -13.55 2.91
CA ASN A 144 26.62 -13.77 1.62
C ASN A 144 25.33 -14.62 1.73
N TRP A 145 24.91 -15.01 2.95
CA TRP A 145 23.68 -15.77 3.13
C TRP A 145 22.45 -14.86 3.05
N ARG A 146 21.39 -15.36 2.40
CA ARG A 146 20.06 -14.75 2.45
C ARG A 146 19.33 -15.16 3.73
N ALA A 147 18.29 -14.44 4.11
CA ALA A 147 17.50 -14.75 5.32
C ALA A 147 16.94 -16.18 5.28
N LEU A 148 16.47 -16.64 4.12
CA LEU A 148 15.98 -18.00 3.93
C LEU A 148 17.04 -19.06 4.21
N GLU A 149 18.27 -18.86 3.74
CA GLU A 149 19.38 -19.79 3.98
C GLU A 149 19.73 -19.90 5.45
N VAL A 150 19.62 -18.79 6.20
CA VAL A 150 19.79 -18.79 7.65
C VAL A 150 18.70 -19.64 8.33
N PHE A 151 17.41 -19.45 8.00
CA PHE A 151 16.33 -20.24 8.57
C PHE A 151 16.43 -21.71 8.19
N LEU A 152 16.71 -22.05 6.93
CA LEU A 152 16.92 -23.43 6.48
C LEU A 152 18.07 -24.11 7.23
N TYR A 153 19.15 -23.39 7.47
CA TYR A 153 20.27 -23.90 8.24
C TYR A 153 19.88 -24.15 9.70
N LEU A 154 19.16 -23.24 10.36
CA LEU A 154 18.70 -23.40 11.73
C LEU A 154 17.73 -24.58 11.86
N TRP A 155 16.77 -24.74 10.95
CA TRP A 155 15.85 -25.89 10.92
C TRP A 155 16.59 -27.21 10.70
N TRP A 156 17.52 -27.23 9.73
CA TRP A 156 18.35 -28.43 9.51
C TRP A 156 19.17 -28.82 10.73
N GLN A 157 19.61 -27.85 11.54
CA GLN A 157 20.34 -28.11 12.79
C GLN A 157 19.41 -28.37 13.98
N ASN A 158 18.08 -28.36 13.80
CA ASN A 158 17.09 -28.39 14.88
C ASN A 158 17.42 -27.39 15.98
N ALA A 159 17.85 -26.17 15.59
CA ALA A 159 18.29 -25.13 16.49
C ALA A 159 17.10 -24.43 17.14
N PRO A 160 17.17 -24.08 18.44
CA PRO A 160 16.16 -23.23 19.05
C PRO A 160 16.20 -21.84 18.40
N ILE A 161 15.02 -21.26 18.21
CA ILE A 161 14.82 -19.93 17.64
C ILE A 161 14.16 -19.05 18.70
N ASN A 162 14.56 -17.78 18.77
CA ASN A 162 13.97 -16.83 19.70
C ASN A 162 12.43 -16.77 19.54
N PRO A 163 11.64 -16.95 20.59
CA PRO A 163 10.17 -17.05 20.52
C PRO A 163 9.50 -15.78 19.98
N LEU A 164 10.15 -14.63 20.04
CA LEU A 164 9.63 -13.38 19.48
C LEU A 164 9.40 -13.43 17.96
N TYR A 165 10.09 -14.33 17.23
CA TYR A 165 9.82 -14.53 15.80
C TYR A 165 8.43 -15.10 15.53
N GLU A 166 7.95 -15.98 16.41
CA GLU A 166 6.59 -16.55 16.33
C GLU A 166 5.51 -15.52 16.64
N GLN A 167 5.87 -14.48 17.41
CA GLN A 167 5.01 -13.37 17.78
C GLN A 167 5.01 -12.24 16.73
N GLY A 168 5.78 -12.38 15.64
CA GLY A 168 5.81 -11.43 14.54
C GLY A 168 6.86 -10.33 14.65
N ILE A 169 7.76 -10.38 15.65
CA ILE A 169 8.92 -9.49 15.71
C ILE A 169 9.99 -10.01 14.73
N GLU A 170 10.31 -9.23 13.72
CA GLU A 170 11.28 -9.66 12.68
C GLU A 170 12.73 -9.41 13.07
N ARG A 171 12.95 -8.37 13.88
CA ARG A 171 14.27 -7.94 14.26
C ARG A 171 14.43 -7.95 15.77
N ILE A 172 15.18 -8.92 16.27
CA ILE A 172 15.50 -9.00 17.70
C ILE A 172 16.50 -7.87 18.07
N GLY A 173 16.15 -7.11 19.09
CA GLY A 173 16.92 -5.97 19.60
C GLY A 173 16.26 -5.37 20.83
N CYS A 174 16.63 -4.14 21.18
CA CYS A 174 16.03 -3.44 22.33
C CYS A 174 14.56 -3.10 22.11
N MET A 175 13.69 -3.21 23.12
CA MET A 175 12.24 -2.95 23.04
C MET A 175 11.88 -1.55 22.53
N VAL A 176 12.60 -0.52 22.96
CA VAL A 176 12.33 0.88 22.56
C VAL A 176 13.35 1.40 21.55
N CYS A 177 13.80 0.54 20.62
CA CYS A 177 14.77 0.92 19.61
C CYS A 177 14.16 1.88 18.58
N PRO A 178 14.78 3.06 18.31
CA PRO A 178 14.27 3.98 17.28
C PRO A 178 14.28 3.37 15.87
N ALA A 179 15.04 2.29 15.64
CA ALA A 179 15.10 1.58 14.37
C ALA A 179 13.99 0.53 14.18
N MET A 180 13.21 0.23 15.24
CA MET A 180 12.06 -0.66 15.17
C MET A 180 11.00 -0.13 14.19
N LEU A 181 10.32 -1.02 13.46
CA LEU A 181 9.22 -0.64 12.57
C LEU A 181 7.99 -0.23 13.39
N GLU A 182 7.10 0.58 12.81
CA GLU A 182 5.85 0.96 13.47
C GLU A 182 4.97 -0.25 13.75
N SER A 183 4.84 -1.15 12.78
CA SER A 183 4.11 -2.41 12.95
C SER A 183 4.67 -3.29 14.07
N GLU A 184 5.98 -3.30 14.28
CA GLU A 184 6.59 -4.03 15.40
C GLU A 184 6.32 -3.32 16.74
N TYR A 185 6.20 -2.00 16.72
CA TYR A 185 5.84 -1.23 17.92
C TYR A 185 4.39 -1.47 18.35
N GLU A 186 3.47 -1.69 17.39
CA GLU A 186 2.09 -2.12 17.68
C GLU A 186 2.05 -3.52 18.32
N ILE A 187 2.86 -4.46 17.80
CA ILE A 187 3.00 -5.79 18.40
C ILE A 187 3.58 -5.67 19.81
N LEU A 188 4.61 -4.82 20.00
CA LEU A 188 5.21 -4.58 21.30
C LEU A 188 4.18 -4.04 22.32
N ARG A 189 3.31 -3.12 21.92
CA ARG A 189 2.22 -2.61 22.77
C ARG A 189 1.27 -3.70 23.25
N ALA A 190 1.02 -4.70 22.40
CA ALA A 190 0.17 -5.82 22.76
C ALA A 190 0.87 -6.82 23.71
N LEU A 191 2.17 -7.07 23.50
CA LEU A 191 2.95 -8.04 24.27
C LEU A 191 3.47 -7.49 25.60
N HIS A 192 3.91 -6.23 25.61
CA HIS A 192 4.55 -5.54 26.75
C HIS A 192 3.88 -4.19 27.00
N PRO A 193 2.60 -4.17 27.43
CA PRO A 193 1.84 -2.93 27.61
C PRO A 193 2.43 -2.01 28.70
N GLU A 194 3.01 -2.56 29.75
CA GLU A 194 3.59 -1.76 30.85
C GLU A 194 4.86 -1.02 30.42
N GLU A 195 5.75 -1.71 29.70
CA GLU A 195 7.00 -1.15 29.19
C GLU A 195 6.75 -0.09 28.13
N THR A 196 5.79 -0.33 27.25
CA THR A 196 5.40 0.64 26.23
C THR A 196 4.68 1.85 26.83
N ALA A 197 3.81 1.65 27.82
CA ALA A 197 3.20 2.76 28.56
C ALA A 197 4.25 3.61 29.29
N ARG A 198 5.27 2.99 29.88
CA ARG A 198 6.39 3.69 30.50
C ARG A 198 7.17 4.52 29.48
N TRP A 199 7.42 3.98 28.29
CA TRP A 199 8.09 4.69 27.21
C TRP A 199 7.27 5.85 26.68
N ASP A 200 5.98 5.63 26.39
CA ASP A 200 5.07 6.67 25.93
C ASP A 200 4.97 7.82 26.95
N ALA A 201 4.84 7.50 28.23
CA ALA A 201 4.84 8.49 29.30
C ALA A 201 6.18 9.27 29.42
N PHE A 202 7.31 8.63 29.14
CA PHE A 202 8.60 9.31 29.06
C PHE A 202 8.64 10.29 27.88
N LEU A 203 8.17 9.89 26.71
CA LEU A 203 8.13 10.74 25.51
C LEU A 203 7.23 11.96 25.73
N ASP A 204 6.06 11.77 26.36
CA ASP A 204 5.14 12.86 26.67
C ASP A 204 5.74 13.87 27.65
N ARG A 205 6.34 13.39 28.74
CA ARG A 205 7.05 14.27 29.69
C ARG A 205 8.22 15.01 29.04
N TRP A 206 8.97 14.33 28.17
CA TRP A 206 10.07 14.95 27.44
C TRP A 206 9.58 16.02 26.48
N ALA A 207 8.51 15.74 25.73
CA ALA A 207 7.88 16.68 24.82
C ALA A 207 7.38 17.92 25.58
N GLU A 208 6.67 17.73 26.69
CA GLU A 208 6.19 18.82 27.54
C GLU A 208 7.34 19.68 28.08
N LYS A 209 8.38 19.04 28.64
CA LYS A 209 9.58 19.73 29.15
C LYS A 209 10.30 20.55 28.09
N LYS A 210 10.26 20.12 26.83
CA LYS A 210 10.95 20.76 25.70
C LYS A 210 10.03 21.67 24.88
N GLY A 211 8.72 21.74 25.18
CA GLY A 211 7.75 22.48 24.39
C GLY A 211 7.60 21.92 22.96
N LEU A 212 7.66 20.59 22.82
CA LEU A 212 7.51 19.91 21.52
C LEU A 212 6.03 19.57 21.27
N PRO A 213 5.59 19.45 19.99
CA PRO A 213 4.21 19.16 19.65
C PRO A 213 3.80 17.73 20.06
N GLU A 214 2.50 17.47 20.15
CA GLU A 214 1.94 16.14 20.47
C GLU A 214 2.37 15.07 19.46
N GLU A 215 2.58 15.46 18.23
CA GLU A 215 3.06 14.63 17.12
C GLU A 215 4.48 14.09 17.35
N PHE A 216 5.22 14.67 18.30
CA PHE A 216 6.54 14.16 18.69
C PHE A 216 6.46 12.68 19.09
N ARG A 217 5.43 12.28 19.82
CA ARG A 217 5.16 10.89 20.17
C ARG A 217 4.26 10.21 19.14
N THR A 218 3.10 10.78 18.84
CA THR A 218 2.05 10.11 18.06
C THR A 218 2.44 9.80 16.60
N TRP A 219 3.37 10.58 16.02
CA TRP A 219 3.94 10.34 14.68
C TRP A 219 5.36 9.78 14.72
N GLY A 220 5.85 9.42 15.88
CA GLY A 220 7.20 8.90 16.06
C GLY A 220 8.31 9.87 15.67
N LEU A 221 8.09 11.19 15.72
CA LEU A 221 9.09 12.20 15.38
C LEU A 221 10.32 12.13 16.31
N TRP A 222 10.15 11.57 17.51
CA TRP A 222 11.26 11.32 18.46
C TRP A 222 12.36 10.42 17.90
N ARG A 223 12.06 9.66 16.83
CA ARG A 223 13.00 8.72 16.21
C ARG A 223 14.13 9.41 15.45
N TRP A 224 14.06 10.73 15.27
CA TRP A 224 15.08 11.52 14.58
C TRP A 224 15.44 12.78 15.36
N LYS A 225 16.73 13.08 15.44
CA LYS A 225 17.21 14.38 15.89
C LYS A 225 17.00 15.42 14.79
N ALA A 226 17.41 15.10 13.56
CA ALA A 226 17.13 15.90 12.37
C ALA A 226 16.09 15.17 11.51
N LEU A 227 14.95 15.83 11.25
CA LEU A 227 13.83 15.25 10.51
C LEU A 227 14.24 14.87 9.08
N PRO A 228 14.00 13.64 8.63
CA PRO A 228 14.23 13.24 7.24
C PRO A 228 13.25 13.94 6.28
N PRO A 229 13.51 13.99 4.96
CA PRO A 229 12.71 14.75 3.99
C PRO A 229 11.20 14.53 4.11
N LYS A 230 10.73 13.29 4.16
CA LYS A 230 9.30 12.96 4.31
C LYS A 230 8.68 13.51 5.62
N MET A 231 9.42 13.45 6.73
CA MET A 231 8.92 13.99 8.00
C MET A 231 8.91 15.51 8.01
N ARG A 232 9.85 16.17 7.32
CA ARG A 232 9.84 17.63 7.14
C ARG A 232 8.63 18.08 6.34
N GLU A 233 8.29 17.37 5.28
CA GLU A 233 7.12 17.64 4.45
C GLU A 233 5.82 17.46 5.25
N LEU A 234 5.69 16.37 5.98
CA LEU A 234 4.56 16.12 6.87
C LEU A 234 4.43 17.22 7.95
N CYS A 235 5.54 17.64 8.57
CA CYS A 235 5.54 18.75 9.53
C CYS A 235 5.08 20.06 8.88
N ARG A 236 5.55 20.39 7.66
CA ARG A 236 5.11 21.58 6.91
C ARG A 236 3.61 21.55 6.62
N SER A 237 3.09 20.43 6.11
CA SER A 237 1.67 20.27 5.77
C SER A 237 0.73 20.43 6.95
N ARG A 238 1.24 20.24 8.17
CA ARG A 238 0.49 20.32 9.43
C ARG A 238 0.88 21.52 10.30
N GLY A 239 1.71 22.44 9.76
CA GLY A 239 2.11 23.64 10.47
C GLY A 239 3.01 23.39 11.69
N ILE A 240 3.68 22.23 11.77
CA ILE A 240 4.61 21.92 12.86
C ILE A 240 5.97 22.55 12.53
N PRO A 241 6.44 23.52 13.32
CA PRO A 241 7.66 24.26 13.01
C PRO A 241 8.92 23.44 13.34
N PHE A 242 9.96 23.58 12.48
CA PHE A 242 11.30 23.06 12.71
C PHE A 242 12.37 24.08 12.30
N ASN A 243 13.59 23.88 12.78
CA ASN A 243 14.74 24.76 12.56
C ASN A 243 15.40 24.49 11.20
N GLU A 244 16.36 25.35 10.81
CA GLU A 244 17.14 25.19 9.57
C GLU A 244 17.99 23.90 9.56
N ASP A 245 18.41 23.40 10.71
CA ASP A 245 19.10 22.12 10.88
C ASP A 245 18.14 20.92 10.93
N PHE A 246 16.85 21.16 10.61
CA PHE A 246 15.76 20.18 10.59
C PHE A 246 15.42 19.56 11.95
N THR A 247 15.86 20.13 13.06
CA THR A 247 15.39 19.77 14.41
C THR A 247 14.02 20.41 14.68
N LEU A 248 13.17 19.75 15.47
CA LEU A 248 11.88 20.33 15.88
C LEU A 248 12.09 21.62 16.68
N LYS A 249 11.30 22.65 16.38
CA LYS A 249 11.28 23.89 17.18
C LYS A 249 10.58 23.65 18.50
N THR A 250 11.18 24.17 19.57
CA THR A 250 10.54 24.24 20.88
C THR A 250 9.67 25.49 20.95
N VAL A 251 8.41 25.36 21.37
CA VAL A 251 7.51 26.49 21.59
C VAL A 251 7.36 26.68 23.10
N PRO A 252 7.98 27.70 23.73
CA PRO A 252 7.83 27.93 25.16
C PRO A 252 6.39 28.35 25.47
N GLY A 253 5.70 27.57 26.30
CA GLY A 253 4.56 28.03 27.08
C GLY A 253 3.18 27.94 26.47
N GLN A 254 2.73 26.78 25.98
CA GLN A 254 1.29 26.47 25.93
C GLN A 254 0.91 25.57 27.11
N LYS A 255 0.34 26.18 28.16
CA LYS A 255 -0.39 25.43 29.16
C LYS A 255 -1.65 24.84 28.54
N LYS A 256 -1.84 23.52 28.66
CA LYS A 256 -3.08 22.84 28.28
C LYS A 256 -4.28 23.49 28.95
N PRO A 257 -5.42 23.73 28.24
CA PRO A 257 -6.71 23.80 28.89
C PRO A 257 -7.11 22.39 29.33
N ALA A 258 -7.44 22.27 30.60
CA ALA A 258 -7.97 21.04 31.18
C ALA A 258 -9.32 20.68 30.54
N GLY A 259 -9.43 19.43 30.15
CA GLY A 259 -10.62 18.60 29.96
C GLY A 259 -11.89 19.26 29.43
N ALA A 260 -12.27 18.89 28.22
CA ALA A 260 -13.69 18.67 27.87
C ALA A 260 -13.77 17.84 26.59
N ILE A 261 -14.28 16.65 26.73
CA ILE A 261 -14.93 15.90 25.65
C ILE A 261 -16.10 16.77 25.21
N ARG A 262 -16.07 17.32 24.00
CA ARG A 262 -17.25 17.91 23.38
C ARG A 262 -17.65 17.05 22.19
N GLU A 263 -18.76 16.37 22.36
CA GLU A 263 -19.60 15.90 21.27
C GLU A 263 -19.85 17.08 20.30
N SER A 264 -19.52 16.89 19.04
CA SER A 264 -19.83 17.85 18.00
C SER A 264 -21.31 17.71 17.62
N THR A 265 -22.15 18.53 18.21
CA THR A 265 -23.48 18.84 17.65
C THR A 265 -23.29 19.60 16.34
N MET A 266 -23.82 19.04 15.26
CA MET A 266 -23.96 19.71 13.97
C MET A 266 -24.66 21.06 14.17
N LYS A 267 -24.06 22.14 13.67
CA LYS A 267 -24.72 23.41 13.40
C LYS A 267 -25.02 23.55 11.91
N PRO A 268 -26.13 24.19 11.56
CA PRO A 268 -26.63 24.22 10.20
C PRO A 268 -25.79 25.10 9.26
N GLU A 269 -25.90 24.79 7.99
CA GLU A 269 -25.28 25.43 6.86
C GLU A 269 -25.35 26.97 6.91
N GLY A 270 -24.17 27.60 7.01
CA GLY A 270 -23.97 28.99 6.64
C GLY A 270 -23.15 28.99 5.33
N GLU A 271 -23.53 29.84 4.42
CA GLU A 271 -23.02 30.08 3.08
C GLU A 271 -21.53 29.79 2.93
N ARG A 272 -21.21 28.75 2.16
CA ARG A 272 -19.83 28.49 1.72
C ARG A 272 -19.42 29.54 0.71
N THR A 273 -18.55 30.43 1.13
CA THR A 273 -17.84 31.30 0.21
C THR A 273 -16.94 30.45 -0.72
N ASP A 274 -17.29 30.43 -1.98
CA ASP A 274 -16.56 29.87 -3.11
C ASP A 274 -15.16 30.53 -3.24
N ARG A 275 -14.10 29.97 -2.67
CA ARG A 275 -12.70 30.27 -2.97
C ARG A 275 -11.70 29.32 -2.31
N GLU A 276 -11.78 28.02 -2.62
CA GLU A 276 -10.57 27.18 -2.60
C GLU A 276 -10.27 26.76 -4.04
N SER A 277 -9.36 27.45 -4.69
CA SER A 277 -8.84 27.04 -6.00
C SER A 277 -8.23 25.66 -5.89
N PHE A 278 -8.53 24.78 -6.86
CA PHE A 278 -7.91 23.47 -6.97
C PHE A 278 -6.39 23.66 -7.11
N ALA A 279 -5.60 23.19 -6.14
CA ALA A 279 -4.17 23.47 -6.03
C ALA A 279 -3.36 22.62 -7.05
N VAL A 280 -3.48 22.97 -8.34
CA VAL A 280 -2.89 22.23 -9.48
C VAL A 280 -1.38 22.06 -9.33
N ASP A 281 -0.66 23.12 -8.93
CA ASP A 281 0.80 23.10 -8.79
C ASP A 281 1.26 22.12 -7.69
N GLU A 282 0.47 21.98 -6.62
CA GLU A 282 0.77 21.00 -5.58
C GLU A 282 0.47 19.57 -6.05
N ILE A 283 -0.62 19.37 -6.80
CA ILE A 283 -0.98 18.05 -7.36
C ILE A 283 0.06 17.62 -8.40
N ARG A 284 0.55 18.52 -9.25
CA ARG A 284 1.58 18.20 -10.25
C ARG A 284 2.88 17.65 -9.67
N LYS A 285 3.21 17.97 -8.42
CA LYS A 285 4.39 17.44 -7.72
C LYS A 285 4.30 15.93 -7.47
N ASP A 286 3.08 15.41 -7.40
CA ASP A 286 2.85 13.96 -7.25
C ASP A 286 3.14 13.18 -8.54
N PHE A 287 3.38 13.88 -9.68
CA PHE A 287 3.61 13.31 -11.01
C PHE A 287 4.92 13.82 -11.63
N PRO A 288 6.09 13.27 -11.26
CA PRO A 288 7.40 13.74 -11.74
C PRO A 288 7.53 13.75 -13.26
N ILE A 289 6.91 12.81 -13.95
CA ILE A 289 6.90 12.69 -15.42
C ILE A 289 6.33 13.94 -16.12
N LEU A 290 5.45 14.71 -15.48
CA LEU A 290 4.87 15.93 -16.03
C LEU A 290 5.84 17.13 -16.04
N GLY A 291 7.05 17.00 -15.48
CA GLY A 291 8.08 18.04 -15.55
C GLY A 291 8.64 18.27 -16.96
N GLU A 292 8.54 17.27 -17.85
CA GLU A 292 9.19 17.27 -19.15
C GLU A 292 8.21 17.42 -20.33
N ILE A 293 6.89 17.24 -20.11
CA ILE A 293 5.90 17.20 -21.19
C ILE A 293 4.62 17.96 -20.86
N ILE A 294 3.93 18.43 -21.92
CA ILE A 294 2.52 18.81 -21.88
C ILE A 294 1.73 17.59 -22.38
N TYR A 295 1.01 16.92 -21.48
CA TYR A 295 0.28 15.70 -21.79
C TYR A 295 -1.21 15.95 -21.84
N LEU A 296 -1.85 15.64 -23.00
CA LEU A 296 -3.28 15.88 -23.27
C LEU A 296 -4.04 14.61 -23.65
N ASP A 297 -3.45 13.42 -23.48
CA ASP A 297 -4.03 12.15 -23.88
C ASP A 297 -4.47 11.29 -22.68
N ASN A 298 -5.01 11.93 -21.63
CA ASN A 298 -5.48 11.23 -20.42
C ASN A 298 -6.68 10.30 -20.70
N ALA A 299 -7.46 10.57 -21.76
CA ALA A 299 -8.56 9.68 -22.18
C ALA A 299 -8.06 8.31 -22.64
N ALA A 300 -6.82 8.21 -23.14
CA ALA A 300 -6.16 6.95 -23.47
C ALA A 300 -5.56 6.30 -22.22
N THR A 301 -4.76 7.03 -21.45
CA THR A 301 -4.15 6.58 -20.17
C THR A 301 -3.75 7.78 -19.32
N GLY A 302 -3.97 7.71 -18.00
CA GLY A 302 -3.42 8.67 -17.04
C GLY A 302 -2.08 8.20 -16.49
N PHE A 303 -1.34 9.11 -15.84
CA PHE A 303 -0.13 8.76 -15.10
C PHE A 303 -0.46 8.38 -13.67
N SER A 304 0.34 7.46 -13.10
CA SER A 304 0.21 7.13 -11.68
C SER A 304 0.98 8.14 -10.82
N PRO A 305 0.39 8.65 -9.72
CA PRO A 305 1.11 9.49 -8.79
C PRO A 305 2.15 8.66 -8.03
N GLU A 306 3.16 9.33 -7.47
CA GLU A 306 4.28 8.68 -6.77
C GLU A 306 3.81 7.74 -5.66
N GLN A 307 2.72 8.06 -4.95
CA GLN A 307 2.13 7.23 -3.90
C GLN A 307 1.68 5.85 -4.41
N VAL A 308 1.18 5.78 -5.64
CA VAL A 308 0.79 4.51 -6.29
C VAL A 308 2.03 3.69 -6.65
N VAL A 309 3.03 4.34 -7.23
CA VAL A 309 4.31 3.69 -7.60
C VAL A 309 5.02 3.18 -6.34
N GLU A 310 5.09 3.99 -5.29
CA GLU A 310 5.70 3.60 -4.01
C GLU A 310 5.01 2.39 -3.37
N ALA A 311 3.67 2.31 -3.42
CA ALA A 311 2.93 1.18 -2.87
C ALA A 311 3.23 -0.14 -3.59
N MET A 312 3.39 -0.10 -4.92
CA MET A 312 3.79 -1.26 -5.70
C MET A 312 5.23 -1.69 -5.39
N ILE A 313 6.16 -0.73 -5.29
CA ILE A 313 7.55 -0.97 -4.89
C ILE A 313 7.61 -1.53 -3.46
N GLU A 314 6.79 -1.01 -2.55
CA GLU A 314 6.72 -1.51 -1.17
C GLU A 314 6.31 -2.98 -1.14
N PHE A 315 5.30 -3.38 -1.92
CA PHE A 315 4.90 -4.79 -2.05
C PHE A 315 6.07 -5.66 -2.50
N GLU A 316 6.74 -5.29 -3.60
CA GLU A 316 7.84 -6.08 -4.17
C GLU A 316 9.03 -6.21 -3.22
N HIS A 317 9.36 -5.14 -2.47
CA HIS A 317 10.56 -5.10 -1.64
C HIS A 317 10.35 -5.60 -0.20
N ARG A 318 9.11 -5.58 0.32
CA ARG A 318 8.90 -5.78 1.76
C ARG A 318 8.05 -6.97 2.13
N TYR A 319 7.02 -7.30 1.31
CA TYR A 319 6.07 -8.35 1.68
C TYR A 319 5.51 -9.10 0.47
N ARG A 320 6.30 -9.21 -0.62
CA ARG A 320 5.89 -9.98 -1.80
C ARG A 320 5.60 -11.42 -1.42
N ALA A 321 4.33 -11.79 -1.54
CA ALA A 321 3.83 -13.14 -1.32
C ALA A 321 2.52 -13.31 -2.10
N ASN A 322 2.08 -14.56 -2.26
CA ASN A 322 0.75 -14.82 -2.79
C ASN A 322 -0.32 -14.42 -1.77
N VAL A 323 -1.55 -14.17 -2.24
CA VAL A 323 -2.72 -13.88 -1.41
C VAL A 323 -3.53 -15.14 -1.13
N GLY A 324 -4.36 -15.14 -0.09
CA GLY A 324 -5.30 -16.20 0.26
C GLY A 324 -4.73 -17.23 1.23
N ARG A 325 -4.46 -18.46 0.81
CA ARG A 325 -4.29 -19.64 1.67
C ARG A 325 -2.97 -19.78 2.44
N GLY A 326 -2.02 -18.88 2.29
CA GLY A 326 -0.75 -18.97 3.00
C GLY A 326 -0.85 -18.57 4.46
N VAL A 327 -0.10 -19.26 5.33
CA VAL A 327 -0.13 -19.03 6.79
C VAL A 327 1.02 -18.14 7.30
N HIS A 328 2.04 -17.88 6.47
CA HIS A 328 3.17 -17.08 6.88
C HIS A 328 2.87 -15.57 6.83
N ARG A 329 3.66 -14.78 7.55
CA ARG A 329 3.47 -13.35 7.75
C ARG A 329 3.24 -12.56 6.45
N TYR A 330 4.07 -12.77 5.43
CA TYR A 330 3.98 -11.99 4.19
C TYR A 330 2.70 -12.26 3.42
N THR A 331 2.22 -13.51 3.39
CA THR A 331 0.92 -13.82 2.81
C THR A 331 -0.22 -13.11 3.54
N ARG A 332 -0.19 -13.05 4.88
CA ARG A 332 -1.22 -12.33 5.65
C ARG A 332 -1.22 -10.84 5.32
N ILE A 333 -0.04 -10.20 5.27
CA ILE A 333 0.08 -8.78 4.91
C ILE A 333 -0.41 -8.55 3.47
N ALA A 334 0.07 -9.36 2.51
CA ALA A 334 -0.33 -9.24 1.10
C ALA A 334 -1.85 -9.41 0.94
N THR A 335 -2.43 -10.45 1.59
CA THR A 335 -3.88 -10.70 1.58
C THR A 335 -4.66 -9.53 2.14
N GLN A 336 -4.26 -9.00 3.30
CA GLN A 336 -4.92 -7.87 3.94
C GLN A 336 -4.85 -6.60 3.07
N ARG A 337 -3.66 -6.29 2.52
CA ARG A 337 -3.47 -5.11 1.64
C ARG A 337 -4.28 -5.23 0.36
N TYR A 338 -4.33 -6.43 -0.23
CA TYR A 338 -5.08 -6.70 -1.44
C TYR A 338 -6.60 -6.61 -1.18
N TRP A 339 -7.09 -7.16 -0.08
CA TRP A 339 -8.48 -7.04 0.35
C TRP A 339 -8.86 -5.57 0.62
N HIS A 340 -8.04 -4.81 1.34
CA HIS A 340 -8.27 -3.37 1.55
C HIS A 340 -8.29 -2.59 0.23
N ALA A 341 -7.57 -3.04 -0.80
CA ALA A 341 -7.63 -2.39 -2.11
C ALA A 341 -9.02 -2.54 -2.75
N HIS A 342 -9.66 -3.72 -2.65
CA HIS A 342 -11.04 -3.91 -3.09
C HIS A 342 -12.00 -2.98 -2.34
N GLU A 343 -11.87 -2.87 -1.02
CA GLU A 343 -12.70 -1.97 -0.22
C GLU A 343 -12.54 -0.49 -0.62
N LYS A 344 -11.31 -0.03 -0.86
CA LYS A 344 -11.04 1.35 -1.29
C LYS A 344 -11.65 1.66 -2.64
N VAL A 345 -11.54 0.73 -3.59
CA VAL A 345 -12.15 0.84 -4.92
C VAL A 345 -13.68 0.84 -4.82
N ALA A 346 -14.26 -0.04 -4.01
CA ALA A 346 -15.69 -0.06 -3.75
C ALA A 346 -16.19 1.25 -3.14
N LYS A 347 -15.42 1.84 -2.20
CA LYS A 347 -15.74 3.14 -1.59
C LYS A 347 -15.74 4.28 -2.60
N LEU A 348 -14.80 4.31 -3.56
CA LEU A 348 -14.72 5.36 -4.58
C LEU A 348 -16.01 5.48 -5.38
N ILE A 349 -16.68 4.36 -5.65
CA ILE A 349 -17.92 4.28 -6.43
C ILE A 349 -19.18 4.11 -5.58
N ASN A 350 -19.10 4.27 -4.25
CA ASN A 350 -20.17 4.01 -3.28
C ASN A 350 -20.83 2.62 -3.41
N GLY A 351 -20.03 1.61 -3.77
CA GLY A 351 -20.45 0.24 -4.10
C GLY A 351 -20.04 -0.82 -3.09
N THR A 352 -19.97 -0.50 -1.79
CA THR A 352 -19.48 -1.42 -0.74
C THR A 352 -20.44 -2.57 -0.42
N ASP A 353 -21.68 -2.50 -0.87
CA ASP A 353 -22.71 -3.53 -0.73
C ASP A 353 -22.74 -4.55 -1.89
N GLY A 354 -22.00 -4.29 -2.97
CA GLY A 354 -21.83 -5.21 -4.09
C GLY A 354 -20.50 -5.99 -4.06
N THR A 355 -20.23 -6.70 -5.12
CA THR A 355 -18.98 -7.47 -5.30
C THR A 355 -18.04 -6.73 -6.25
N THR A 356 -16.87 -6.32 -5.75
CA THR A 356 -15.79 -5.70 -6.54
C THR A 356 -14.78 -6.74 -6.93
N VAL A 357 -14.58 -6.97 -8.23
CA VAL A 357 -13.65 -7.96 -8.81
C VAL A 357 -12.56 -7.23 -9.58
N PHE A 358 -11.30 -7.56 -9.32
CA PHE A 358 -10.19 -7.01 -10.09
C PHE A 358 -9.98 -7.79 -11.39
N THR A 359 -9.79 -7.05 -12.45
CA THR A 359 -9.58 -7.56 -13.82
C THR A 359 -8.34 -6.88 -14.43
N LYS A 360 -7.98 -7.21 -15.67
CA LYS A 360 -6.86 -6.53 -16.36
C LYS A 360 -7.23 -5.14 -16.85
N ASN A 361 -8.50 -4.93 -17.19
CA ASN A 361 -9.04 -3.68 -17.74
C ASN A 361 -10.55 -3.80 -17.93
N THR A 362 -11.21 -2.72 -18.33
CA THR A 362 -12.64 -2.69 -18.70
C THR A 362 -13.00 -3.75 -19.72
N THR A 363 -12.15 -4.01 -20.70
CA THR A 363 -12.41 -5.02 -21.76
C THR A 363 -12.61 -6.41 -21.17
N GLU A 364 -11.73 -6.85 -20.25
CA GLU A 364 -11.89 -8.13 -19.58
C GLU A 364 -13.15 -8.15 -18.72
N ALA A 365 -13.41 -7.07 -17.95
CA ALA A 365 -14.61 -6.94 -17.11
C ALA A 365 -15.90 -7.13 -17.92
N ILE A 366 -16.04 -6.45 -19.07
CA ILE A 366 -17.21 -6.59 -19.96
C ILE A 366 -17.28 -8.00 -20.54
N ASN A 367 -16.16 -8.60 -20.94
CA ASN A 367 -16.14 -9.99 -21.43
C ASN A 367 -16.53 -11.00 -20.33
N MET A 368 -16.22 -10.73 -19.07
CA MET A 368 -16.70 -11.57 -17.96
C MET A 368 -18.22 -11.54 -17.86
N VAL A 369 -18.85 -10.38 -18.00
CA VAL A 369 -20.31 -10.27 -18.03
C VAL A 369 -20.88 -10.99 -19.26
N ALA A 370 -20.33 -10.75 -20.46
CA ALA A 370 -20.81 -11.36 -21.70
C ALA A 370 -20.75 -12.91 -21.66
N ARG A 371 -19.75 -13.48 -20.98
CA ARG A 371 -19.56 -14.93 -20.89
C ARG A 371 -20.23 -15.55 -19.65
N GLY A 372 -20.41 -14.75 -18.60
CA GLY A 372 -20.95 -15.22 -17.32
C GLY A 372 -22.48 -15.18 -17.25
N LEU A 373 -23.15 -14.44 -18.14
CA LEU A 373 -24.60 -14.47 -18.28
C LEU A 373 -25.01 -15.65 -19.16
N SER A 374 -26.17 -16.23 -18.84
CA SER A 374 -26.79 -17.29 -19.67
C SER A 374 -27.56 -16.66 -20.84
N TRP A 375 -27.27 -17.06 -22.07
CA TRP A 375 -27.88 -16.55 -23.27
C TRP A 375 -28.71 -17.63 -23.98
N ARG A 376 -29.83 -17.21 -24.56
CA ARG A 376 -30.72 -18.06 -25.38
C ARG A 376 -30.92 -17.44 -26.77
N PRO A 377 -31.14 -18.22 -27.81
CA PRO A 377 -31.54 -17.69 -29.08
C PRO A 377 -32.83 -16.84 -28.95
N GLY A 378 -32.81 -15.64 -29.47
CA GLY A 378 -33.89 -14.66 -29.35
C GLY A 378 -33.69 -13.62 -28.24
N ASP A 379 -32.73 -13.82 -27.30
CA ASP A 379 -32.38 -12.78 -26.33
C ASP A 379 -31.87 -11.52 -27.06
N ARG A 380 -32.09 -10.36 -26.42
CA ARG A 380 -31.72 -9.06 -26.99
C ARG A 380 -30.77 -8.31 -26.09
N VAL A 381 -29.75 -7.68 -26.69
CA VAL A 381 -28.87 -6.69 -26.06
C VAL A 381 -29.09 -5.36 -26.77
N VAL A 382 -29.36 -4.32 -25.99
CA VAL A 382 -29.42 -2.93 -26.47
C VAL A 382 -28.12 -2.24 -26.07
N THR A 383 -27.48 -1.58 -27.02
CA THR A 383 -26.25 -0.82 -26.84
C THR A 383 -26.29 0.49 -27.60
N THR A 384 -25.22 1.30 -27.59
CA THR A 384 -25.24 2.60 -28.25
C THR A 384 -24.12 2.76 -29.28
N ILE A 385 -24.26 3.74 -30.19
CA ILE A 385 -23.20 4.12 -31.13
C ILE A 385 -22.01 4.81 -30.44
N LEU A 386 -22.19 5.25 -29.19
CA LEU A 386 -21.15 5.92 -28.38
C LEU A 386 -20.14 4.96 -27.78
N GLU A 387 -20.34 3.65 -27.91
CA GLU A 387 -19.54 2.65 -27.24
C GLU A 387 -18.12 2.54 -27.80
N HIS A 388 -17.19 2.42 -26.86
CA HIS A 388 -15.86 1.89 -27.19
C HIS A 388 -15.98 0.45 -27.70
N HIS A 389 -15.07 0.03 -28.59
CA HIS A 389 -15.06 -1.34 -29.13
C HIS A 389 -15.11 -2.43 -28.05
N SER A 390 -14.58 -2.17 -26.87
CA SER A 390 -14.63 -3.08 -25.73
C SER A 390 -16.04 -3.36 -25.24
N ASN A 391 -16.96 -2.40 -25.39
CA ASN A 391 -18.38 -2.54 -25.00
C ASN A 391 -19.30 -2.76 -26.21
N LEU A 392 -18.77 -3.09 -27.35
CA LEU A 392 -19.54 -3.43 -28.57
C LEU A 392 -19.25 -4.84 -29.07
N LEU A 393 -17.95 -5.20 -29.18
CA LEU A 393 -17.55 -6.46 -29.81
C LEU A 393 -17.95 -7.72 -29.02
N PRO A 394 -17.90 -7.77 -27.68
CA PRO A 394 -18.38 -8.94 -26.94
C PRO A 394 -19.83 -9.27 -27.20
N TRP A 395 -20.68 -8.24 -27.28
CA TRP A 395 -22.10 -8.39 -27.56
C TRP A 395 -22.33 -8.89 -28.99
N ARG A 396 -21.66 -8.28 -29.98
CA ARG A 396 -21.73 -8.73 -31.39
C ARG A 396 -21.31 -10.20 -31.55
N ALA A 397 -20.38 -10.70 -30.77
CA ALA A 397 -19.97 -12.09 -30.79
C ALA A 397 -21.11 -13.06 -30.40
N LEU A 398 -22.04 -12.61 -29.55
CA LEU A 398 -23.21 -13.39 -29.12
C LEU A 398 -24.23 -13.61 -30.25
N SER A 399 -24.19 -12.84 -31.35
CA SER A 399 -25.06 -13.06 -32.52
C SER A 399 -24.89 -14.46 -33.09
N ARG A 400 -23.73 -15.11 -32.92
CA ARG A 400 -23.48 -16.50 -33.29
C ARG A 400 -24.30 -17.50 -32.48
N GLN A 401 -24.82 -17.08 -31.32
CA GLN A 401 -25.69 -17.85 -30.42
C GLN A 401 -27.17 -17.49 -30.60
N GLY A 402 -27.50 -16.66 -31.62
CA GLY A 402 -28.87 -16.22 -31.90
C GLY A 402 -29.32 -15.01 -31.06
N VAL A 403 -28.41 -14.30 -30.41
CA VAL A 403 -28.69 -13.07 -29.65
C VAL A 403 -28.77 -11.89 -30.62
N THR A 404 -29.81 -11.06 -30.52
CA THR A 404 -29.98 -9.85 -31.32
C THR A 404 -29.31 -8.65 -30.65
N ILE A 405 -28.52 -7.88 -31.41
CA ILE A 405 -27.85 -6.69 -30.92
C ILE A 405 -28.44 -5.46 -31.59
N GLU A 406 -29.08 -4.60 -30.82
CA GLU A 406 -29.66 -3.34 -31.25
C GLU A 406 -28.77 -2.18 -30.82
N VAL A 407 -28.45 -1.27 -31.75
CA VAL A 407 -27.56 -0.14 -31.54
C VAL A 407 -28.34 1.15 -31.67
N ILE A 408 -28.45 1.91 -30.54
CA ILE A 408 -29.15 3.19 -30.50
C ILE A 408 -28.22 4.31 -30.96
N GLY A 409 -28.78 5.22 -31.77
CA GLY A 409 -28.07 6.38 -32.30
C GLY A 409 -28.01 7.56 -31.35
N ILE A 410 -27.53 8.69 -31.87
CA ILE A 410 -27.46 9.99 -31.18
C ILE A 410 -28.22 11.03 -31.99
N THR A 411 -28.63 12.10 -31.31
CA THR A 411 -29.24 13.29 -31.93
C THR A 411 -28.17 14.19 -32.59
N GLU A 412 -28.62 15.24 -33.30
CA GLU A 412 -27.74 16.24 -33.92
C GLU A 412 -26.87 17.01 -32.87
N ASP A 413 -27.35 17.10 -31.62
CA ASP A 413 -26.63 17.72 -30.51
C ASP A 413 -25.73 16.75 -29.76
N TYR A 414 -25.40 15.61 -30.34
CA TYR A 414 -24.53 14.55 -29.80
C TYR A 414 -25.07 13.87 -28.55
N GLN A 415 -26.36 14.02 -28.20
CA GLN A 415 -27.00 13.33 -27.11
C GLN A 415 -27.55 11.98 -27.52
N LEU A 416 -27.71 11.04 -26.58
CA LEU A 416 -28.34 9.76 -26.84
C LEU A 416 -29.80 9.97 -27.26
N ASP A 417 -30.25 9.26 -28.34
CA ASP A 417 -31.63 9.28 -28.77
C ASP A 417 -32.51 8.49 -27.79
N LEU A 418 -33.11 9.20 -26.84
CA LEU A 418 -33.93 8.60 -25.78
C LEU A 418 -35.27 8.07 -26.30
N ASP A 419 -35.80 8.61 -27.41
CA ASP A 419 -37.06 8.10 -28.00
C ASP A 419 -36.82 6.76 -28.70
N ALA A 420 -35.73 6.64 -29.46
CA ALA A 420 -35.29 5.35 -30.00
C ALA A 420 -34.98 4.35 -28.86
N PHE A 421 -34.39 4.80 -27.78
CA PHE A 421 -34.09 3.96 -26.62
C PHE A 421 -35.37 3.42 -25.94
N ARG A 422 -36.37 4.29 -25.72
CA ARG A 422 -37.70 3.88 -25.19
C ARG A 422 -38.38 2.87 -26.12
N ALA A 423 -38.31 3.09 -27.43
CA ALA A 423 -38.88 2.16 -28.42
C ALA A 423 -38.20 0.79 -28.34
N ALA A 424 -36.86 0.74 -28.23
CA ALA A 424 -36.10 -0.52 -28.10
C ALA A 424 -36.47 -1.30 -26.83
N LEU A 425 -36.74 -0.64 -25.72
CA LEU A 425 -37.17 -1.25 -24.46
C LEU A 425 -38.66 -1.58 -24.37
N SER A 426 -39.45 -1.31 -25.39
CA SER A 426 -40.86 -1.74 -25.44
C SER A 426 -41.00 -3.27 -25.61
N GLU A 427 -40.00 -3.93 -26.13
CA GLU A 427 -39.88 -5.38 -26.25
C GLU A 427 -38.90 -5.93 -25.18
N PRO A 428 -39.00 -7.20 -24.77
CA PRO A 428 -38.08 -7.78 -23.76
C PRO A 428 -36.61 -7.64 -24.16
N VAL A 429 -35.78 -7.13 -23.23
CA VAL A 429 -34.34 -6.96 -23.37
C VAL A 429 -33.67 -7.66 -22.20
N GLN A 430 -32.68 -8.51 -22.47
CA GLN A 430 -31.90 -9.21 -21.45
C GLN A 430 -30.90 -8.27 -20.77
N LEU A 431 -30.21 -7.45 -21.59
CA LEU A 431 -29.16 -6.55 -21.13
C LEU A 431 -29.14 -5.24 -21.92
N VAL A 432 -29.03 -4.15 -21.22
CA VAL A 432 -28.57 -2.88 -21.76
C VAL A 432 -27.09 -2.71 -21.40
N ALA A 433 -26.25 -2.45 -22.39
CA ALA A 433 -24.82 -2.22 -22.23
C ALA A 433 -24.43 -0.86 -22.80
N MET A 434 -24.06 0.10 -21.96
CA MET A 434 -23.82 1.47 -22.40
C MET A 434 -22.66 2.14 -21.68
N THR A 435 -22.00 3.08 -22.37
CA THR A 435 -21.00 3.95 -21.76
C THR A 435 -21.66 5.03 -20.92
N HIS A 436 -21.06 5.35 -19.76
CA HIS A 436 -21.50 6.47 -18.93
C HIS A 436 -20.94 7.82 -19.43
N ALA A 437 -19.73 7.80 -20.02
CA ALA A 437 -19.15 8.96 -20.68
C ALA A 437 -18.34 8.53 -21.91
N SER A 438 -18.57 9.20 -23.05
CA SER A 438 -17.92 8.86 -24.31
C SER A 438 -16.44 9.26 -24.30
N ASN A 439 -15.57 8.33 -24.72
CA ASN A 439 -14.14 8.60 -24.90
C ASN A 439 -13.82 9.41 -26.18
N VAL A 440 -14.82 9.68 -27.02
CA VAL A 440 -14.69 10.45 -28.27
C VAL A 440 -15.34 11.82 -28.14
N LEU A 441 -16.61 11.86 -27.81
CA LEU A 441 -17.40 13.10 -27.76
C LEU A 441 -17.37 13.77 -26.37
N GLY A 442 -16.89 13.05 -25.35
CA GLY A 442 -16.94 13.52 -23.96
C GLY A 442 -18.35 13.59 -23.35
N VAL A 443 -19.39 13.25 -24.12
CA VAL A 443 -20.79 13.32 -23.67
C VAL A 443 -21.04 12.38 -22.51
N VAL A 444 -21.74 12.87 -21.47
CA VAL A 444 -22.23 12.09 -20.35
C VAL A 444 -23.64 11.61 -20.67
N THR A 445 -23.85 10.30 -20.63
CA THR A 445 -25.15 9.69 -20.94
C THR A 445 -26.07 9.68 -19.72
N PRO A 446 -27.41 9.76 -19.91
CA PRO A 446 -28.37 9.82 -18.82
C PRO A 446 -28.66 8.45 -18.20
N VAL A 447 -27.62 7.81 -17.64
CA VAL A 447 -27.69 6.43 -17.10
C VAL A 447 -28.83 6.24 -16.10
N VAL A 448 -29.08 7.22 -15.21
CA VAL A 448 -30.16 7.12 -14.21
C VAL A 448 -31.55 7.01 -14.85
N GLU A 449 -31.79 7.73 -15.95
CA GLU A 449 -33.06 7.64 -16.69
C GLU A 449 -33.18 6.28 -17.38
N ILE A 450 -32.09 5.81 -18.01
CA ILE A 450 -32.02 4.49 -18.64
C ILE A 450 -32.23 3.37 -17.62
N ALA A 451 -31.60 3.46 -16.45
CA ALA A 451 -31.78 2.49 -15.37
C ALA A 451 -33.24 2.33 -14.97
N ARG A 452 -34.00 3.43 -14.85
CA ARG A 452 -35.45 3.38 -14.56
C ARG A 452 -36.21 2.63 -15.66
N MET A 453 -35.85 2.83 -16.93
CA MET A 453 -36.46 2.11 -18.03
C MET A 453 -36.12 0.62 -17.98
N CYS A 454 -34.84 0.26 -17.70
CA CYS A 454 -34.39 -1.11 -17.53
C CYS A 454 -35.13 -1.82 -16.40
N ARG A 455 -35.26 -1.18 -15.24
CA ARG A 455 -36.02 -1.75 -14.09
C ARG A 455 -37.46 -2.04 -14.44
N LYS A 456 -38.12 -1.12 -15.18
CA LYS A 456 -39.50 -1.30 -15.63
C LYS A 456 -39.66 -2.46 -16.61
N GLY A 457 -38.67 -2.68 -17.49
CA GLY A 457 -38.66 -3.74 -18.49
C GLY A 457 -38.02 -5.05 -18.02
N GLY A 458 -37.43 -5.10 -16.83
CA GLY A 458 -36.72 -6.28 -16.30
C GLY A 458 -35.35 -6.53 -16.94
N ALA A 459 -34.81 -5.56 -17.68
CA ALA A 459 -33.48 -5.66 -18.29
C ALA A 459 -32.38 -5.40 -17.27
N LEU A 460 -31.27 -6.15 -17.37
CA LEU A 460 -30.03 -5.82 -16.65
C LEU A 460 -29.34 -4.61 -17.29
N LEU A 461 -28.59 -3.84 -16.48
CA LEU A 461 -27.85 -2.67 -16.92
C LEU A 461 -26.35 -2.80 -16.64
N LEU A 462 -25.54 -2.85 -17.69
CA LEU A 462 -24.10 -2.71 -17.62
C LEU A 462 -23.69 -1.30 -18.01
N VAL A 463 -22.88 -0.68 -17.18
CA VAL A 463 -22.32 0.66 -17.39
C VAL A 463 -20.81 0.55 -17.62
N ASP A 464 -20.34 1.01 -18.79
CA ASP A 464 -18.91 1.23 -19.04
C ASP A 464 -18.51 2.58 -18.42
N GLY A 465 -17.87 2.49 -17.27
CA GLY A 465 -17.38 3.63 -16.49
C GLY A 465 -15.93 4.01 -16.78
N ALA A 466 -15.33 3.50 -17.85
CA ALA A 466 -13.92 3.73 -18.15
C ALA A 466 -13.51 5.20 -18.24
N GLN A 467 -14.45 6.07 -18.69
CA GLN A 467 -14.24 7.52 -18.75
C GLN A 467 -14.97 8.27 -17.65
N SER A 468 -15.97 7.70 -17.01
CA SER A 468 -16.70 8.42 -15.94
C SER A 468 -16.02 8.31 -14.60
N VAL A 469 -15.54 7.12 -14.19
CA VAL A 469 -14.92 6.92 -12.88
C VAL A 469 -13.70 7.83 -12.62
N PRO A 470 -12.80 8.08 -13.60
CA PRO A 470 -11.70 9.03 -13.39
C PRO A 470 -12.12 10.50 -13.37
N HIS A 471 -13.28 10.87 -13.93
CA HIS A 471 -13.64 12.27 -14.23
C HIS A 471 -14.87 12.77 -13.45
N LEU A 472 -15.74 11.88 -13.01
CA LEU A 472 -17.02 12.21 -12.36
C LEU A 472 -17.12 11.57 -10.98
N PRO A 473 -17.87 12.17 -10.04
CA PRO A 473 -18.34 11.45 -8.87
C PRO A 473 -19.33 10.36 -9.29
N VAL A 474 -18.90 9.10 -9.23
CA VAL A 474 -19.73 7.94 -9.60
C VAL A 474 -20.28 7.29 -8.34
N ASP A 475 -21.61 7.15 -8.28
CA ASP A 475 -22.32 6.46 -7.22
C ASP A 475 -23.19 5.36 -7.84
N VAL A 476 -22.79 4.09 -7.68
CA VAL A 476 -23.50 2.94 -8.28
C VAL A 476 -24.92 2.75 -7.76
N ARG A 477 -25.21 3.25 -6.55
CA ARG A 477 -26.56 3.21 -5.97
C ARG A 477 -27.47 4.23 -6.65
N ALA A 478 -26.93 5.43 -6.92
CA ALA A 478 -27.64 6.46 -7.65
C ALA A 478 -27.82 6.09 -9.13
N LEU A 479 -26.82 5.46 -9.74
CA LEU A 479 -26.91 4.95 -11.13
C LEU A 479 -27.87 3.77 -11.25
N ASP A 480 -28.11 3.03 -10.18
CA ASP A 480 -28.92 1.80 -10.14
C ASP A 480 -28.57 0.80 -11.25
N CYS A 481 -27.27 0.62 -11.50
CA CYS A 481 -26.77 -0.36 -12.46
C CYS A 481 -26.56 -1.74 -11.81
N ASP A 482 -26.54 -2.81 -12.63
CA ASP A 482 -26.24 -4.17 -12.17
C ASP A 482 -24.74 -4.46 -12.28
N PHE A 483 -24.07 -3.84 -13.26
CA PHE A 483 -22.63 -3.97 -13.49
C PHE A 483 -22.02 -2.60 -13.79
N LEU A 484 -20.87 -2.32 -13.19
CA LEU A 484 -20.01 -1.19 -13.54
C LEU A 484 -18.61 -1.71 -13.88
N CYS A 485 -18.08 -1.32 -15.06
CA CYS A 485 -16.77 -1.74 -15.53
C CYS A 485 -15.86 -0.54 -15.76
N PHE A 486 -14.61 -0.57 -15.27
CA PHE A 486 -13.64 0.51 -15.51
C PHE A 486 -12.19 0.03 -15.46
N SER A 487 -11.25 0.88 -15.91
CA SER A 487 -9.82 0.56 -16.04
C SER A 487 -8.97 1.40 -15.10
N GLY A 488 -8.04 0.75 -14.39
CA GLY A 488 -7.15 1.41 -13.43
C GLY A 488 -6.24 2.45 -14.08
N HIS A 489 -5.67 2.15 -15.27
CA HIS A 489 -4.74 3.06 -15.96
C HIS A 489 -5.34 4.40 -16.40
N LYS A 490 -6.65 4.57 -16.34
CA LYS A 490 -7.34 5.84 -16.63
C LYS A 490 -7.64 6.63 -15.36
N MET A 491 -7.75 5.94 -14.21
CA MET A 491 -8.01 6.53 -12.90
C MET A 491 -6.75 6.62 -12.03
N LEU A 492 -5.62 6.97 -12.62
CA LEU A 492 -4.31 7.12 -11.97
C LEU A 492 -3.71 5.82 -11.41
N GLY A 493 -4.35 4.69 -11.67
CA GLY A 493 -3.90 3.36 -11.24
C GLY A 493 -2.91 2.73 -12.22
N PRO A 494 -2.32 1.58 -11.87
CA PRO A 494 -1.36 0.87 -12.72
C PRO A 494 -2.02 0.29 -13.97
N THR A 495 -1.22 0.17 -15.05
CA THR A 495 -1.61 -0.63 -16.22
C THR A 495 -1.82 -2.10 -15.84
N GLY A 496 -2.67 -2.81 -16.59
CA GLY A 496 -3.00 -4.21 -16.30
C GLY A 496 -3.86 -4.37 -15.04
N THR A 497 -4.62 -3.33 -14.68
CA THR A 497 -5.65 -3.34 -13.66
C THR A 497 -6.96 -2.76 -14.16
N GLY A 498 -8.06 -3.33 -13.74
CA GLY A 498 -9.42 -2.89 -14.02
C GLY A 498 -10.37 -3.47 -12.98
N VAL A 499 -11.62 -3.14 -13.11
CA VAL A 499 -12.66 -3.50 -12.14
C VAL A 499 -13.94 -3.93 -12.86
N LEU A 500 -14.53 -5.00 -12.36
CA LEU A 500 -15.92 -5.33 -12.52
C LEU A 500 -16.59 -5.20 -11.15
N TRP A 501 -17.48 -4.23 -10.98
CA TRP A 501 -18.38 -4.18 -9.85
C TRP A 501 -19.74 -4.79 -10.24
N MET A 502 -20.29 -5.61 -9.35
CA MET A 502 -21.59 -6.25 -9.52
C MET A 502 -22.47 -5.94 -8.32
N LYS A 503 -23.72 -5.55 -8.59
CA LYS A 503 -24.75 -5.37 -7.55
C LYS A 503 -25.04 -6.69 -6.85
N GLU A 504 -25.23 -7.74 -7.64
CA GLU A 504 -25.40 -9.13 -7.18
C GLU A 504 -24.43 -10.05 -7.94
N PRO A 505 -23.84 -11.06 -7.31
CA PRO A 505 -22.86 -11.95 -7.92
C PRO A 505 -23.50 -13.03 -8.81
N VAL A 506 -24.27 -12.62 -9.81
CA VAL A 506 -25.10 -13.48 -10.67
C VAL A 506 -24.34 -14.19 -11.79
N LEU A 507 -23.09 -13.83 -12.02
CA LEU A 507 -22.31 -14.38 -13.12
C LEU A 507 -21.76 -15.78 -12.83
N GLU A 508 -21.70 -16.62 -13.86
CA GLU A 508 -20.81 -17.77 -13.83
C GLU A 508 -19.36 -17.33 -14.09
N PRO A 509 -18.38 -17.92 -13.35
CA PRO A 509 -16.99 -17.52 -13.55
C PRO A 509 -16.50 -17.90 -14.95
N SER A 510 -15.95 -16.93 -15.68
CA SER A 510 -15.43 -17.12 -17.04
C SER A 510 -14.08 -17.83 -17.08
N THR A 511 -13.39 -17.90 -15.95
CA THR A 511 -12.09 -18.55 -15.77
C THR A 511 -12.13 -19.43 -14.53
N LEU A 512 -11.69 -20.68 -14.65
CA LEU A 512 -11.67 -21.64 -13.56
C LEU A 512 -10.22 -22.00 -13.22
N GLY A 513 -9.90 -22.11 -11.93
CA GLY A 513 -8.55 -22.43 -11.51
C GLY A 513 -8.30 -22.37 -9.99
N GLY A 514 -7.04 -22.36 -9.62
CA GLY A 514 -6.64 -22.26 -8.22
C GLY A 514 -7.03 -20.89 -7.60
N GLY A 515 -7.26 -20.86 -6.31
CA GLY A 515 -7.59 -19.63 -5.57
C GLY A 515 -9.08 -19.33 -5.46
N MET A 516 -9.91 -19.81 -6.39
CA MET A 516 -11.34 -19.52 -6.45
C MET A 516 -12.25 -20.58 -5.80
N VAL A 517 -11.69 -21.68 -5.29
CA VAL A 517 -12.46 -22.83 -4.77
C VAL A 517 -12.27 -22.99 -3.27
N GLU A 518 -13.36 -23.28 -2.57
CA GLU A 518 -13.36 -23.69 -1.18
C GLU A 518 -12.89 -25.15 -1.06
N SER A 519 -13.45 -26.03 -1.90
CA SER A 519 -13.10 -27.45 -1.94
C SER A 519 -13.20 -28.02 -3.35
N VAL A 520 -12.44 -29.10 -3.59
CA VAL A 520 -12.45 -29.88 -4.85
C VAL A 520 -12.55 -31.35 -4.51
N SER A 521 -13.41 -32.08 -5.22
CA SER A 521 -13.55 -33.53 -5.16
C SER A 521 -13.36 -34.14 -6.55
N ALA A 522 -13.44 -35.47 -6.65
CA ALA A 522 -13.40 -36.17 -7.95
C ALA A 522 -14.60 -35.80 -8.84
N ASP A 523 -15.74 -35.47 -8.25
CA ASP A 523 -17.01 -35.26 -8.96
C ASP A 523 -17.34 -33.77 -9.19
N GLY A 524 -16.54 -32.85 -8.59
CA GLY A 524 -16.82 -31.42 -8.76
C GLY A 524 -16.04 -30.51 -7.80
N TYR A 525 -16.45 -29.25 -7.72
CA TYR A 525 -15.86 -28.26 -6.86
C TYR A 525 -16.91 -27.32 -6.27
N VAL A 526 -16.58 -26.73 -5.11
CA VAL A 526 -17.37 -25.67 -4.48
C VAL A 526 -16.59 -24.35 -4.64
N PRO A 527 -17.14 -23.34 -5.33
CA PRO A 527 -16.47 -22.05 -5.45
C PRO A 527 -16.49 -21.29 -4.11
N LEU A 528 -15.49 -20.42 -3.90
CA LEU A 528 -15.54 -19.42 -2.86
C LEU A 528 -16.65 -18.40 -3.11
N GLY A 529 -17.05 -17.67 -2.08
CA GLY A 529 -17.92 -16.52 -2.19
C GLY A 529 -17.13 -15.23 -2.54
N GLY A 530 -17.87 -14.14 -2.80
CA GLY A 530 -17.26 -12.85 -3.01
C GLY A 530 -16.45 -12.73 -4.33
N TYR A 531 -15.44 -11.86 -4.30
CA TYR A 531 -14.60 -11.62 -5.49
C TYR A 531 -13.70 -12.83 -5.83
N GLU A 532 -13.33 -13.62 -4.84
CA GLU A 532 -12.48 -14.78 -5.02
C GLU A 532 -13.06 -15.80 -6.02
N LYS A 533 -14.39 -15.90 -6.12
CA LYS A 533 -15.07 -16.71 -7.15
C LYS A 533 -14.63 -16.35 -8.58
N TYR A 534 -14.26 -15.10 -8.80
CA TYR A 534 -14.02 -14.52 -10.13
C TYR A 534 -12.55 -14.24 -10.45
N GLU A 535 -11.67 -14.28 -9.43
CA GLU A 535 -10.23 -14.00 -9.56
C GLU A 535 -9.40 -15.28 -9.50
N ALA A 536 -9.62 -16.18 -10.47
CA ALA A 536 -8.89 -17.45 -10.54
C ALA A 536 -7.40 -17.25 -10.85
N GLY A 537 -6.55 -18.01 -10.15
CA GLY A 537 -5.10 -17.95 -10.25
C GLY A 537 -4.47 -16.90 -9.31
N THR A 538 -3.15 -16.75 -9.37
CA THR A 538 -2.47 -15.67 -8.63
C THR A 538 -2.75 -14.33 -9.33
N PRO A 539 -3.42 -13.37 -8.66
CA PRO A 539 -3.77 -12.11 -9.28
C PRO A 539 -2.58 -11.16 -9.42
N ASN A 540 -2.77 -10.03 -10.09
CA ASN A 540 -1.84 -8.92 -10.12
C ASN A 540 -1.86 -8.18 -8.77
N ILE A 541 -1.19 -8.74 -7.74
CA ILE A 541 -1.25 -8.25 -6.36
C ILE A 541 -0.69 -6.83 -6.25
N ALA A 542 0.49 -6.59 -6.81
CA ALA A 542 1.12 -5.25 -6.80
C ALA A 542 0.22 -4.21 -7.46
N GLY A 543 -0.33 -4.55 -8.65
CA GLY A 543 -1.24 -3.67 -9.38
C GLY A 543 -2.54 -3.42 -8.62
N GLY A 544 -3.14 -4.45 -7.99
CA GLY A 544 -4.36 -4.31 -7.20
C GLY A 544 -4.17 -3.40 -5.99
N ILE A 545 -3.04 -3.56 -5.26
CA ILE A 545 -2.66 -2.67 -4.15
C ILE A 545 -2.49 -1.22 -4.66
N GLY A 546 -1.79 -1.03 -5.80
CA GLY A 546 -1.63 0.27 -6.43
C GLY A 546 -2.97 0.90 -6.84
N LEU A 547 -3.90 0.09 -7.37
CA LEU A 547 -5.25 0.54 -7.72
C LEU A 547 -6.04 1.04 -6.50
N GLY A 548 -5.93 0.34 -5.37
CA GLY A 548 -6.53 0.78 -4.11
C GLY A 548 -5.95 2.10 -3.61
N VAL A 549 -4.64 2.35 -3.79
CA VAL A 549 -4.00 3.63 -3.46
C VAL A 549 -4.44 4.73 -4.42
N ALA A 550 -4.63 4.44 -5.71
CA ALA A 550 -5.17 5.39 -6.69
C ALA A 550 -6.59 5.82 -6.34
N ALA A 551 -7.46 4.87 -5.94
CA ALA A 551 -8.81 5.18 -5.48
C ALA A 551 -8.81 6.10 -4.25
N GLU A 552 -7.95 5.82 -3.27
CA GLU A 552 -7.78 6.66 -2.08
C GLU A 552 -7.25 8.07 -2.43
N TYR A 553 -6.31 8.16 -3.36
CA TYR A 553 -5.78 9.43 -3.86
C TYR A 553 -6.88 10.29 -4.50
N LEU A 554 -7.70 9.71 -5.39
CA LEU A 554 -8.82 10.40 -6.03
C LEU A 554 -9.84 10.89 -5.00
N MET A 555 -10.24 10.04 -4.04
CA MET A 555 -11.15 10.43 -2.96
C MET A 555 -10.58 11.58 -2.12
N ALA A 556 -9.29 11.57 -1.83
CA ALA A 556 -8.63 12.63 -1.07
C ALA A 556 -8.56 13.97 -1.83
N LYS A 557 -8.44 13.94 -3.16
CA LYS A 557 -8.50 15.16 -4.00
C LYS A 557 -9.94 15.66 -4.19
N GLY A 558 -10.94 14.76 -4.11
CA GLY A 558 -12.37 15.04 -4.24
C GLY A 558 -12.85 15.04 -5.68
N MET A 559 -13.68 14.06 -6.04
CA MET A 559 -14.15 13.86 -7.42
C MET A 559 -14.92 15.05 -7.97
N GLU A 560 -15.74 15.73 -7.17
CA GLU A 560 -16.47 16.94 -7.56
C GLU A 560 -15.52 18.12 -7.89
N ARG A 561 -14.40 18.22 -7.17
CA ARG A 561 -13.39 19.25 -7.42
C ARG A 561 -12.62 18.96 -8.71
N ILE A 562 -12.28 17.69 -8.96
CA ILE A 562 -11.64 17.23 -10.21
C ILE A 562 -12.58 17.55 -11.38
N HIS A 563 -13.82 17.10 -11.33
CA HIS A 563 -14.80 17.36 -12.40
C HIS A 563 -15.00 18.86 -12.70
N ARG A 564 -15.16 19.69 -11.68
CA ARG A 564 -15.30 21.15 -11.85
C ARG A 564 -14.07 21.78 -12.52
N HIS A 565 -12.87 21.34 -12.11
CA HIS A 565 -11.64 21.83 -12.71
C HIS A 565 -11.53 21.45 -14.19
N GLU A 566 -11.80 20.19 -14.53
CA GLU A 566 -11.78 19.69 -15.91
C GLU A 566 -12.84 20.37 -16.78
N SER A 567 -14.06 20.55 -16.27
CA SER A 567 -15.14 21.23 -16.97
C SER A 567 -14.76 22.68 -17.30
N THR A 568 -14.08 23.39 -16.39
CA THR A 568 -13.55 24.73 -16.63
C THR A 568 -12.51 24.75 -17.75
N LEU A 569 -11.58 23.80 -17.75
CA LEU A 569 -10.54 23.67 -18.78
C LEU A 569 -11.13 23.29 -20.14
N ALA A 570 -12.06 22.34 -20.18
CA ALA A 570 -12.75 21.91 -21.39
C ALA A 570 -13.54 23.07 -22.02
N THR A 571 -14.27 23.84 -21.21
CA THR A 571 -15.00 25.02 -21.69
C THR A 571 -14.05 26.03 -22.31
N ARG A 572 -12.95 26.38 -21.64
CA ARG A 572 -11.94 27.30 -22.16
C ARG A 572 -11.33 26.81 -23.48
N LEU A 573 -11.06 25.49 -23.58
CA LEU A 573 -10.50 24.90 -24.81
C LEU A 573 -11.53 24.97 -25.95
N ILE A 574 -12.78 24.62 -25.71
CA ILE A 574 -13.87 24.66 -26.70
C ILE A 574 -14.08 26.09 -27.21
N ASP A 575 -14.17 27.08 -26.31
CA ASP A 575 -14.35 28.50 -26.67
C ASP A 575 -13.20 28.99 -27.55
N GLY A 576 -11.95 28.63 -27.20
CA GLY A 576 -10.77 28.96 -27.99
C GLY A 576 -10.77 28.31 -29.38
N LEU A 577 -11.13 27.04 -29.49
CA LEU A 577 -11.20 26.30 -30.75
C LEU A 577 -12.31 26.82 -31.67
N GLN A 578 -13.47 27.15 -31.11
CA GLN A 578 -14.60 27.73 -31.89
C GLN A 578 -14.28 29.10 -32.48
N GLY A 579 -13.33 29.85 -31.92
CA GLY A 579 -12.80 31.09 -32.47
C GLY A 579 -11.94 30.90 -33.72
N ILE A 580 -11.58 29.68 -34.11
CA ILE A 580 -10.73 29.37 -35.27
C ILE A 580 -11.63 28.92 -36.45
N VAL A 581 -11.71 29.72 -37.50
CA VAL A 581 -12.63 29.53 -38.64
C VAL A 581 -12.52 28.13 -39.30
N SER A 582 -11.36 27.51 -39.30
CA SER A 582 -11.10 26.21 -39.92
C SER A 582 -11.32 25.00 -38.99
N VAL A 583 -11.72 25.23 -37.75
CA VAL A 583 -11.91 24.15 -36.75
C VAL A 583 -13.40 23.94 -36.50
N ARG A 584 -13.80 22.67 -36.52
CA ARG A 584 -15.12 22.24 -36.09
C ARG A 584 -14.97 21.43 -34.78
N VAL A 585 -15.67 21.85 -33.74
CA VAL A 585 -15.69 21.15 -32.46
C VAL A 585 -16.89 20.21 -32.38
N TYR A 586 -16.63 18.98 -31.91
CA TYR A 586 -17.66 17.92 -31.73
C TYR A 586 -17.83 17.69 -30.22
N ALA A 587 -18.68 18.46 -29.58
CA ALA A 587 -18.95 18.35 -28.16
C ALA A 587 -20.38 18.81 -27.82
N PRO A 588 -21.02 18.30 -26.76
CA PRO A 588 -22.29 18.83 -26.27
C PRO A 588 -22.14 20.31 -25.93
N ARG A 589 -23.21 21.09 -26.16
CA ARG A 589 -23.22 22.53 -25.82
C ARG A 589 -23.24 22.75 -24.31
N ASP A 590 -23.96 21.89 -23.59
CA ASP A 590 -24.09 21.95 -22.14
C ASP A 590 -22.81 21.49 -21.45
N PRO A 591 -22.15 22.36 -20.64
CA PRO A 591 -20.96 21.98 -19.88
C PRO A 591 -21.18 20.85 -18.88
N ASP A 592 -22.37 20.73 -18.30
CA ASP A 592 -22.71 19.71 -17.32
C ASP A 592 -22.99 18.33 -17.97
N ALA A 593 -23.23 18.32 -19.28
CA ALA A 593 -23.42 17.11 -20.07
C ALA A 593 -22.13 16.53 -20.66
N ARG A 594 -20.93 16.94 -20.18
CA ARG A 594 -19.64 16.50 -20.72
C ARG A 594 -18.55 16.39 -19.67
N ILE A 595 -17.54 15.58 -20.02
CA ILE A 595 -16.27 15.48 -19.30
C ILE A 595 -15.15 16.25 -20.01
N GLY A 596 -13.90 16.17 -19.53
CA GLY A 596 -12.72 16.86 -20.09
C GLY A 596 -12.25 16.40 -21.48
N VAL A 597 -12.99 15.54 -22.17
CA VAL A 597 -12.67 15.07 -23.54
C VAL A 597 -13.25 16.03 -24.57
N VAL A 598 -12.41 16.52 -25.47
CA VAL A 598 -12.79 17.47 -26.54
C VAL A 598 -12.31 16.96 -27.90
N SER A 599 -13.24 16.71 -28.82
CA SER A 599 -12.95 16.34 -30.21
C SER A 599 -13.10 17.52 -31.14
N PHE A 600 -12.15 17.70 -32.06
CA PHE A 600 -12.13 18.79 -33.02
C PHE A 600 -11.40 18.41 -34.32
#